data_da1042f4b92951806943e55d885a171b
#
_entry.id   da1042f4b92951806943e55d885a171b
#
_cell.length_a   1.000
_cell.length_b   1.000
_cell.length_c   1.000
_cell.angle_alpha   90.00
_cell.angle_beta   90.00
_cell.angle_gamma   90.00
#
_symmetry.space_group_name_H-M   'P 1'
#
loop_
_entity.id
_entity.type
_entity.pdbx_description
1 polymer ?
#
loop_
_entity_poly.entity_id
_entity_poly.type
_entity_poly.pdbx_seq_one_letter_code
_entity_poly.pdbx_strand_id
1 'polypeptide(L)'
;MTSVLVLYHSQEYGNTAEMARAVATGARDAGAAVTLVNTNETRMDVEQYRTFDAVAFGSPDYFSYIAGALKVFLDDWYIARKPNATGLEGKPFALFYSHGGGGAVRRVLEELFGRMGSQVGETVGSYGKPNEATLEKCRKLGRRLAESVR
;
A
#
# COMPACT_ATOMS: atom_id res chain seq x y z
N MET A 1 6.06 19.76 1.96
CA MET A 1 4.92 19.07 1.36
C MET A 1 4.90 17.61 1.80
N THR A 2 3.75 17.10 2.20
CA THR A 2 3.59 15.69 2.54
C THR A 2 3.84 14.81 1.32
N SER A 3 4.63 13.76 1.49
CA SER A 3 4.92 12.79 0.43
C SER A 3 4.35 11.43 0.78
N VAL A 4 3.62 10.84 -0.16
CA VAL A 4 2.95 9.54 0.02
C VAL A 4 3.43 8.59 -1.08
N LEU A 5 3.83 7.40 -0.67
CA LEU A 5 4.14 6.30 -1.59
C LEU A 5 2.93 5.38 -1.68
N VAL A 6 2.56 4.99 -2.90
CA VAL A 6 1.61 3.90 -3.12
C VAL A 6 2.41 2.74 -3.71
N LEU A 7 2.69 1.75 -2.88
CA LEU A 7 3.49 0.58 -3.23
C LEU A 7 2.58 -0.63 -3.36
N TYR A 8 2.46 -1.17 -4.57
CA TYR A 8 1.48 -2.20 -4.83
C TYR A 8 1.99 -3.21 -5.86
N HIS A 9 1.35 -4.36 -5.89
CA HIS A 9 1.60 -5.35 -6.94
C HIS A 9 0.36 -5.49 -7.80
N SER A 10 0.51 -5.41 -9.12
CA SER A 10 -0.58 -5.65 -10.07
C SER A 10 -0.01 -6.22 -11.35
N GLN A 11 -0.52 -7.36 -11.81
CA GLN A 11 0.02 -8.01 -12.99
C GLN A 11 -1.03 -8.62 -13.92
N GLU A 12 -2.08 -9.23 -13.42
CA GLU A 12 -2.99 -10.00 -14.26
C GLU A 12 -4.12 -9.15 -14.87
N TYR A 13 -5.03 -8.66 -14.05
CA TYR A 13 -6.21 -7.94 -14.54
C TYR A 13 -6.17 -6.43 -14.32
N GLY A 14 -5.18 -5.94 -13.59
CA GLY A 14 -5.07 -4.53 -13.28
C GLY A 14 -6.01 -4.03 -12.19
N ASN A 15 -6.65 -4.92 -11.44
CA ASN A 15 -7.61 -4.53 -10.39
C ASN A 15 -6.93 -3.80 -9.24
N THR A 16 -5.80 -4.33 -8.76
CA THR A 16 -5.03 -3.65 -7.71
C THR A 16 -4.48 -2.32 -8.20
N ALA A 17 -4.03 -2.25 -9.47
CA ALA A 17 -3.52 -1.00 -10.05
C ALA A 17 -4.61 0.07 -10.09
N GLU A 18 -5.83 -0.30 -10.44
CA GLU A 18 -6.95 0.65 -10.49
C GLU A 18 -7.25 1.21 -9.09
N MET A 19 -7.24 0.35 -8.07
CA MET A 19 -7.38 0.78 -6.68
C MET A 19 -6.23 1.71 -6.27
N ALA A 20 -5.00 1.37 -6.65
CA ALA A 20 -3.81 2.17 -6.33
C ALA A 20 -3.93 3.59 -6.90
N ARG A 21 -4.41 3.72 -8.14
CA ARG A 21 -4.62 5.04 -8.75
C ARG A 21 -5.67 5.85 -8.00
N ALA A 22 -6.73 5.21 -7.51
CA ALA A 22 -7.75 5.89 -6.73
C ALA A 22 -7.20 6.37 -5.37
N VAL A 23 -6.41 5.54 -4.70
CA VAL A 23 -5.72 5.94 -3.46
C VAL A 23 -4.83 7.16 -3.73
N ALA A 24 -4.06 7.11 -4.81
CA ALA A 24 -3.19 8.23 -5.20
C ALA A 24 -3.98 9.51 -5.46
N THR A 25 -5.11 9.41 -6.14
CA THR A 25 -5.99 10.56 -6.41
C THR A 25 -6.45 11.21 -5.10
N GLY A 26 -6.90 10.41 -4.14
CA GLY A 26 -7.34 10.93 -2.85
C GLY A 26 -6.23 11.63 -2.07
N ALA A 27 -5.03 11.06 -2.09
CA ALA A 27 -3.88 11.66 -1.42
C ALA A 27 -3.48 12.98 -2.10
N ARG A 28 -3.48 13.03 -3.43
CA ARG A 28 -3.21 14.27 -4.17
C ARG A 28 -4.25 15.35 -3.90
N ASP A 29 -5.51 14.98 -3.82
CA ASP A 29 -6.60 15.92 -3.51
C ASP A 29 -6.42 16.52 -2.11
N ALA A 30 -5.76 15.81 -1.22
CA ALA A 30 -5.41 16.32 0.12
C ALA A 30 -4.11 17.12 0.14
N GLY A 31 -3.49 17.35 -1.01
CA GLY A 31 -2.29 18.19 -1.14
C GLY A 31 -0.97 17.42 -1.09
N ALA A 32 -0.98 16.10 -1.07
CA ALA A 32 0.26 15.33 -1.02
C ALA A 32 0.90 15.18 -2.40
N ALA A 33 2.24 15.09 -2.42
CA ALA A 33 2.98 14.58 -3.56
C ALA A 33 2.93 13.05 -3.51
N VAL A 34 2.54 12.39 -4.59
CA VAL A 34 2.35 10.93 -4.60
C VAL A 34 3.23 10.27 -5.64
N THR A 35 3.88 9.19 -5.24
CA THR A 35 4.63 8.31 -6.13
C THR A 35 3.97 6.93 -6.10
N LEU A 36 3.71 6.36 -7.28
CA LEU A 36 3.21 4.99 -7.41
C LEU A 36 4.33 4.08 -7.89
N VAL A 37 4.48 2.94 -7.22
CA VAL A 37 5.43 1.91 -7.63
C VAL A 37 4.71 0.57 -7.68
N ASN A 38 4.72 -0.06 -8.87
CA ASN A 38 4.20 -1.41 -9.07
C ASN A 38 5.36 -2.40 -8.98
N THR A 39 5.32 -3.27 -7.97
CA THR A 39 6.40 -4.24 -7.76
C THR A 39 6.52 -5.29 -8.87
N ASN A 40 5.51 -5.40 -9.73
CA ASN A 40 5.60 -6.21 -10.93
C ASN A 40 6.57 -5.61 -11.97
N GLU A 41 6.80 -4.31 -11.89
CA GLU A 41 7.63 -3.59 -12.85
C GLU A 41 8.98 -3.20 -12.27
N THR A 42 9.04 -2.88 -10.98
CA THR A 42 10.23 -2.34 -10.33
C THR A 42 10.34 -2.82 -8.89
N ARG A 43 11.53 -3.30 -8.51
CA ARG A 43 11.82 -3.58 -7.10
C ARG A 43 11.96 -2.27 -6.35
N MET A 44 11.24 -2.10 -5.25
CA MET A 44 11.29 -0.87 -4.47
C MET A 44 12.63 -0.71 -3.78
N ASP A 45 13.27 0.44 -3.96
CA ASP A 45 14.50 0.79 -3.26
C ASP A 45 14.15 1.22 -1.83
N VAL A 46 14.65 0.48 -0.85
CA VAL A 46 14.39 0.76 0.57
C VAL A 46 14.92 2.14 0.98
N GLU A 47 16.03 2.59 0.41
CA GLU A 47 16.57 3.91 0.75
C GLU A 47 15.66 5.03 0.24
N GLN A 48 15.05 4.85 -0.91
CA GLN A 48 14.02 5.79 -1.39
C GLN A 48 12.77 5.73 -0.51
N TYR A 49 12.37 4.53 -0.08
CA TYR A 49 11.21 4.35 0.80
C TYR A 49 11.35 5.17 2.09
N ARG A 50 12.54 5.30 2.63
CA ARG A 50 12.80 6.06 3.86
C ARG A 50 12.34 7.52 3.75
N THR A 51 12.33 8.07 2.54
CA THR A 51 12.07 9.50 2.32
C THR A 51 10.59 9.87 2.32
N PHE A 52 9.68 8.89 2.25
CA PHE A 52 8.25 9.16 2.24
C PHE A 52 7.69 9.31 3.65
N ASP A 53 6.69 10.20 3.79
CA ASP A 53 6.04 10.44 5.09
C ASP A 53 5.03 9.36 5.46
N ALA A 54 4.36 8.78 4.45
CA ALA A 54 3.36 7.74 4.64
C ALA A 54 3.33 6.83 3.41
N VAL A 55 2.75 5.63 3.56
CA VAL A 55 2.70 4.65 2.49
C VAL A 55 1.37 3.91 2.48
N ALA A 56 0.84 3.64 1.27
CA ALA A 56 -0.27 2.73 1.08
C ALA A 56 0.26 1.47 0.37
N PHE A 57 -0.02 0.31 0.94
CA PHE A 57 0.38 -0.98 0.36
C PHE A 57 -0.83 -1.66 -0.26
N GLY A 58 -0.67 -2.18 -1.48
CA GLY A 58 -1.73 -2.89 -2.17
C GLY A 58 -1.26 -4.21 -2.76
N SER A 59 -2.09 -5.26 -2.61
CA SER A 59 -1.77 -6.59 -3.12
C SER A 59 -3.00 -7.29 -3.67
N PRO A 60 -2.85 -8.09 -4.75
CA PRO A 60 -3.84 -9.09 -5.05
C PRO A 60 -3.76 -10.22 -4.02
N ASP A 61 -4.78 -11.05 -4.00
CA ASP A 61 -4.81 -12.28 -3.19
C ASP A 61 -4.27 -13.43 -4.06
N TYR A 62 -3.02 -13.82 -3.84
CA TYR A 62 -2.42 -14.98 -4.50
C TYR A 62 -2.24 -16.09 -3.48
N PHE A 63 -3.01 -17.18 -3.64
CA PHE A 63 -2.99 -18.31 -2.70
C PHE A 63 -3.29 -17.89 -1.26
N SER A 64 -4.25 -17.00 -1.07
CA SER A 64 -4.63 -16.48 0.25
C SER A 64 -3.47 -15.76 0.93
N TYR A 65 -2.52 -15.24 0.14
CA TYR A 65 -1.30 -14.63 0.65
C TYR A 65 -0.92 -13.40 -0.17
N ILE A 66 0.07 -12.66 0.32
CA ILE A 66 0.61 -11.49 -0.34
C ILE A 66 1.33 -11.87 -1.63
N ALA A 67 1.28 -11.01 -2.64
CA ALA A 67 2.04 -11.20 -3.88
C ALA A 67 3.55 -11.25 -3.59
N GLY A 68 4.26 -12.17 -4.26
CA GLY A 68 5.65 -12.45 -3.97
C GLY A 68 6.58 -11.24 -4.08
N ALA A 69 6.42 -10.42 -5.13
CA ALA A 69 7.30 -9.26 -5.31
C ALA A 69 7.08 -8.19 -4.24
N LEU A 70 5.87 -8.06 -3.72
CA LEU A 70 5.61 -7.15 -2.60
C LEU A 70 6.21 -7.73 -1.30
N LYS A 71 6.17 -9.04 -1.14
CA LYS A 71 6.84 -9.70 0.01
C LYS A 71 8.34 -9.50 -0.03
N VAL A 72 8.96 -9.47 -1.22
CA VAL A 72 10.39 -9.17 -1.37
C VAL A 72 10.71 -7.81 -0.74
N PHE A 73 9.85 -6.80 -0.94
CA PHE A 73 10.05 -5.51 -0.28
C PHE A 73 10.07 -5.64 1.24
N LEU A 74 9.19 -6.45 1.81
CA LEU A 74 9.18 -6.67 3.26
C LEU A 74 10.49 -7.30 3.75
N ASP A 75 11.06 -8.19 2.96
CA ASP A 75 12.35 -8.81 3.29
C ASP A 75 13.47 -7.76 3.26
N ASP A 76 13.48 -6.91 2.22
CA ASP A 76 14.44 -5.82 2.10
C ASP A 76 14.32 -4.84 3.27
N TRP A 77 13.09 -4.50 3.65
CA TRP A 77 12.80 -3.63 4.78
C TRP A 77 13.32 -4.24 6.09
N TYR A 78 13.06 -5.53 6.29
CA TYR A 78 13.50 -6.25 7.48
C TYR A 78 15.01 -6.19 7.65
N ILE A 79 15.74 -6.44 6.56
CA ILE A 79 17.21 -6.45 6.57
C ILE A 79 17.76 -5.04 6.80
N ALA A 80 17.21 -4.05 6.12
CA ALA A 80 17.68 -2.66 6.20
C ALA A 80 17.39 -2.02 7.57
N ARG A 81 16.34 -2.44 8.25
CA ARG A 81 15.92 -1.89 9.54
C ARG A 81 16.96 -2.12 10.63
N LYS A 82 17.63 -3.27 10.61
CA LYS A 82 18.52 -3.68 11.70
C LYS A 82 19.68 -2.69 11.92
N PRO A 83 20.44 -2.28 10.89
CA PRO A 83 21.47 -1.26 11.08
C PRO A 83 20.92 0.14 11.26
N ASN A 84 19.76 0.47 10.70
CA ASN A 84 19.19 1.81 10.78
C ASN A 84 17.68 1.76 10.52
N ALA A 85 16.89 2.02 11.55
CA ALA A 85 15.42 1.99 11.47
C ALA A 85 14.80 3.33 11.04
N THR A 86 15.60 4.38 10.89
CA THR A 86 15.11 5.72 10.55
C THR A 86 14.37 5.72 9.21
N GLY A 87 13.13 6.24 9.19
CA GLY A 87 12.30 6.26 8.00
C GLY A 87 11.70 4.92 7.63
N LEU A 88 11.94 3.87 8.41
CA LEU A 88 11.37 2.54 8.22
C LEU A 88 10.32 2.21 9.27
N GLU A 89 10.70 2.18 10.56
CA GLU A 89 9.78 1.84 11.63
C GLU A 89 8.86 3.01 12.00
N GLY A 90 7.61 2.69 12.27
CA GLY A 90 6.64 3.67 12.77
C GLY A 90 5.94 4.50 11.71
N LYS A 91 6.25 4.30 10.44
CA LYS A 91 5.62 5.06 9.36
C LYS A 91 4.12 4.74 9.26
N PRO A 92 3.24 5.75 9.19
CA PRO A 92 1.82 5.52 8.98
C PRO A 92 1.57 4.82 7.64
N PHE A 93 0.68 3.84 7.63
CA PHE A 93 0.36 3.11 6.40
C PHE A 93 -1.12 2.82 6.27
N ALA A 94 -1.55 2.57 5.03
CA ALA A 94 -2.89 2.12 4.69
C ALA A 94 -2.80 0.87 3.84
N LEU A 95 -3.87 0.07 3.81
CA LEU A 95 -3.90 -1.20 3.09
C LEU A 95 -5.08 -1.30 2.15
N PHE A 96 -4.85 -1.90 0.98
CA PHE A 96 -5.91 -2.24 0.04
C PHE A 96 -5.54 -3.54 -0.69
N TYR A 97 -6.56 -4.25 -1.18
CA TYR A 97 -6.33 -5.52 -1.87
C TYR A 97 -7.46 -5.83 -2.84
N SER A 98 -7.16 -6.67 -3.83
CA SER A 98 -8.17 -7.25 -4.71
C SER A 98 -8.11 -8.78 -4.61
N HIS A 99 -9.25 -9.45 -4.87
CA HIS A 99 -9.31 -10.91 -4.80
C HIS A 99 -10.38 -11.47 -5.73
N GLY A 100 -10.27 -12.76 -6.04
CA GLY A 100 -11.25 -13.50 -6.84
C GLY A 100 -12.16 -14.40 -6.02
N GLY A 101 -12.01 -14.40 -4.70
CA GLY A 101 -12.83 -15.18 -3.79
C GLY A 101 -12.22 -15.25 -2.40
N GLY A 102 -13.02 -15.10 -1.38
CA GLY A 102 -12.63 -15.24 0.02
C GLY A 102 -11.91 -14.06 0.65
N GLY A 103 -10.98 -13.43 -0.07
CA GLY A 103 -10.25 -12.26 0.45
C GLY A 103 -9.38 -12.54 1.66
N ALA A 104 -8.83 -13.75 1.80
CA ALA A 104 -8.04 -14.14 2.96
C ALA A 104 -6.74 -13.34 3.10
N VAL A 105 -6.26 -12.72 2.02
CA VAL A 105 -5.04 -11.89 2.05
C VAL A 105 -5.18 -10.69 2.99
N ARG A 106 -6.41 -10.23 3.26
CA ARG A 106 -6.63 -9.09 4.16
C ARG A 106 -5.93 -9.27 5.50
N ARG A 107 -6.17 -10.43 6.15
CA ARG A 107 -5.57 -10.71 7.44
C ARG A 107 -4.05 -10.78 7.35
N VAL A 108 -3.54 -11.40 6.28
CA VAL A 108 -2.11 -11.51 6.04
C VAL A 108 -1.46 -10.14 5.95
N LEU A 109 -2.05 -9.23 5.17
CA LEU A 109 -1.54 -7.87 5.03
C LEU A 109 -1.55 -7.13 6.36
N GLU A 110 -2.65 -7.23 7.10
CA GLU A 110 -2.77 -6.54 8.39
C GLU A 110 -1.75 -7.06 9.40
N GLU A 111 -1.49 -8.36 9.43
CA GLU A 111 -0.48 -8.95 10.31
C GLU A 111 0.95 -8.57 9.92
N LEU A 112 1.27 -8.66 8.62
CA LEU A 112 2.62 -8.38 8.15
C LEU A 112 2.97 -6.90 8.31
N PHE A 113 2.12 -6.01 7.79
CA PHE A 113 2.41 -4.59 7.80
C PHE A 113 2.18 -3.95 9.17
N GLY A 114 1.33 -4.54 9.99
CA GLY A 114 1.11 -4.07 11.35
C GLY A 114 2.36 -4.08 12.23
N ARG A 115 3.37 -4.87 11.84
CA ARG A 115 4.66 -4.91 12.54
C ARG A 115 5.55 -3.73 12.18
N MET A 116 5.22 -3.00 11.11
CA MET A 116 6.06 -1.94 10.55
C MET A 116 5.71 -0.56 11.06
N GLY A 117 4.46 -0.33 11.42
CA GLY A 117 4.00 1.00 11.81
C GLY A 117 2.55 1.00 12.24
N SER A 118 1.89 2.16 12.11
CA SER A 118 0.51 2.36 12.52
C SER A 118 -0.42 2.39 11.31
N GLN A 119 -1.44 1.55 11.32
CA GLN A 119 -2.41 1.53 10.23
C GLN A 119 -3.38 2.70 10.34
N VAL A 120 -3.58 3.39 9.23
CA VAL A 120 -4.53 4.50 9.09
C VAL A 120 -5.74 4.00 8.30
N GLY A 121 -6.92 4.13 8.88
CA GLY A 121 -8.15 3.71 8.24
C GLY A 121 -8.32 2.20 8.18
N GLU A 122 -9.46 1.78 7.66
CA GLU A 122 -9.75 0.37 7.45
C GLU A 122 -9.18 -0.12 6.13
N THR A 123 -8.81 -1.39 6.06
CA THR A 123 -8.35 -2.02 4.83
C THR A 123 -9.51 -2.05 3.81
N VAL A 124 -9.24 -1.62 2.58
CA VAL A 124 -10.23 -1.62 1.50
C VAL A 124 -10.00 -2.82 0.60
N GLY A 125 -11.04 -3.63 0.39
CA GLY A 125 -10.98 -4.80 -0.49
C GLY A 125 -11.91 -4.69 -1.68
N SER A 126 -11.56 -5.37 -2.78
CA SER A 126 -12.39 -5.47 -3.97
C SER A 126 -12.50 -6.93 -4.42
N TYR A 127 -13.73 -7.41 -4.57
CA TYR A 127 -14.00 -8.69 -5.23
C TYR A 127 -13.95 -8.44 -6.73
N GLY A 128 -12.87 -8.86 -7.40
CA GLY A 128 -12.66 -8.61 -8.81
C GLY A 128 -12.45 -7.13 -9.14
N LYS A 129 -12.97 -6.71 -10.28
CA LYS A 129 -12.82 -5.32 -10.72
C LYS A 129 -13.50 -4.37 -9.71
N PRO A 130 -12.77 -3.34 -9.23
CA PRO A 130 -13.35 -2.41 -8.28
C PRO A 130 -14.48 -1.59 -8.95
N ASN A 131 -15.61 -1.51 -8.25
CA ASN A 131 -16.71 -0.66 -8.67
C ASN A 131 -16.52 0.76 -8.15
N GLU A 132 -17.40 1.69 -8.52
CA GLU A 132 -17.26 3.09 -8.13
C GLU A 132 -17.31 3.27 -6.61
N ALA A 133 -18.13 2.49 -5.90
CA ALA A 133 -18.19 2.58 -4.44
C ALA A 133 -16.85 2.18 -3.80
N THR A 134 -16.20 1.14 -4.33
CA THR A 134 -14.88 0.70 -3.86
C THR A 134 -13.80 1.73 -4.19
N LEU A 135 -13.83 2.29 -5.39
CA LEU A 135 -12.89 3.33 -5.80
C LEU A 135 -13.03 4.58 -4.91
N GLU A 136 -14.26 4.95 -4.54
CA GLU A 136 -14.48 6.05 -3.62
C GLU A 136 -13.87 5.76 -2.24
N LYS A 137 -14.00 4.54 -1.74
CA LYS A 137 -13.34 4.14 -0.50
C LYS A 137 -11.83 4.25 -0.60
N CYS A 138 -11.26 3.91 -1.76
CA CYS A 138 -9.82 4.06 -2.00
C CYS A 138 -9.41 5.54 -1.99
N ARG A 139 -10.17 6.42 -2.63
CA ARG A 139 -9.89 7.86 -2.61
C ARG A 139 -9.93 8.40 -1.18
N LYS A 140 -10.93 8.01 -0.40
CA LYS A 140 -11.03 8.43 1.01
C LYS A 140 -9.86 7.90 1.84
N LEU A 141 -9.43 6.67 1.57
CA LEU A 141 -8.30 6.08 2.26
C LEU A 141 -7.01 6.87 1.98
N GLY A 142 -6.77 7.21 0.72
CA GLY A 142 -5.61 8.02 0.33
C GLY A 142 -5.63 9.41 0.96
N ARG A 143 -6.79 10.07 0.96
CA ARG A 143 -6.97 11.37 1.61
C ARG A 143 -6.65 11.27 3.10
N ARG A 144 -7.23 10.29 3.77
CA ARG A 144 -7.03 10.09 5.21
C ARG A 144 -5.56 9.83 5.55
N LEU A 145 -4.89 9.04 4.72
CA LEU A 145 -3.47 8.74 4.91
C LEU A 145 -2.62 10.01 4.79
N ALA A 146 -2.85 10.83 3.76
CA ALA A 146 -2.13 12.08 3.58
C ALA A 146 -2.39 13.04 4.73
N GLU A 147 -3.63 13.13 5.20
CA GLU A 147 -3.99 14.01 6.31
C GLU A 147 -3.39 13.57 7.64
N SER A 148 -3.11 12.27 7.81
CA SER A 148 -2.56 11.74 9.06
C SER A 148 -1.14 12.22 9.36
N VAL A 149 -0.41 12.73 8.37
CA VAL A 149 0.99 13.18 8.50
C VAL A 149 1.18 14.68 8.24
N ARG A 150 0.10 15.43 8.18
CA ARG A 150 0.15 16.88 8.02
C ARG A 150 0.31 17.59 9.35
#